data_eaa9616fc0e2a2519671b8b72b974e43
#
_entry.id   eaa9616fc0e2a2519671b8b72b974e43
#
_cell.length_a   1.000
_cell.length_b   1.000
_cell.length_c   1.000
_cell.angle_alpha   90.00
_cell.angle_beta   90.00
_cell.angle_gamma   90.00
#
_symmetry.space_group_name_H-M   'P 1'
#
loop_
_entity.id
_entity.type
_entity.pdbx_description
1 polymer ?
#
loop_
_entity_poly.entity_id
_entity_poly.type
_entity_poly.pdbx_seq_one_letter_code
_entity_poly.pdbx_strand_id
1 'polypeptide(L)'
;MPGRLPITAYSACNGLGTTTEAVLDSLFAGRRGLVHVAEEYGVSTWIGEVPGPLPALSAALSSFESRQARIAQLVTLPMLDAIEQTKRRWGAGRVALILGTSTAGIAESERAWIHQRDHASLPAGFAIERQHALHATVEVVRALTGVRGPGYVVSTACSSSGKVFASARRLIEAGIVDAALVGGVDSLCQMTLRGFAGLEVLSAEPCRPFSSERRGINIGEGAALLLVERGRHPSQGEFDHLGVELLGVGESSDAHHMTAPHPEGTGARMAMQRAIEAAGLEPSDIDQINVHGTGTSMNDATESRAIRDLFGPERSQGDLALVATKGYTGHMLGAAGATEAVFVLASIQRSLLPAGVGCDPIDASLGVHVNQTLRARASQRVLSNSLAFGGSNVSVLLGASE
;
A
#
# COMPACT_ATOMS: atom_id res chain seq x y z
N MET A 1 -26.39 -2.94 9.60
CA MET A 1 -25.35 -2.46 8.67
C MET A 1 -24.07 -3.19 8.99
N PRO A 2 -23.24 -3.59 7.98
CA PRO A 2 -21.91 -4.10 8.27
C PRO A 2 -21.17 -3.06 9.11
N GLY A 3 -20.43 -3.50 10.14
CA GLY A 3 -19.79 -2.57 11.08
C GLY A 3 -18.78 -1.67 10.38
N ARG A 4 -18.95 -0.37 10.46
CA ARG A 4 -17.93 0.62 10.09
C ARG A 4 -16.78 0.49 11.08
N LEU A 5 -15.54 0.50 10.58
CA LEU A 5 -14.36 0.31 11.41
C LEU A 5 -13.51 1.59 11.38
N PRO A 6 -13.52 2.39 12.46
CA PRO A 6 -12.75 3.62 12.53
C PRO A 6 -11.25 3.34 12.44
N ILE A 7 -10.54 4.27 11.78
CA ILE A 7 -9.09 4.32 11.76
C ILE A 7 -8.66 5.32 12.84
N THR A 8 -7.86 4.86 13.80
CA THR A 8 -7.48 5.65 14.98
C THR A 8 -6.07 6.18 14.94
N ALA A 9 -5.19 5.57 14.16
CA ALA A 9 -3.83 6.06 13.93
C ALA A 9 -3.28 5.54 12.59
N TYR A 10 -2.30 6.26 12.05
CA TYR A 10 -1.54 5.81 10.89
C TYR A 10 -0.14 6.41 10.85
N SER A 11 0.75 5.74 10.14
CA SER A 11 2.10 6.21 9.86
C SER A 11 2.55 5.71 8.49
N ALA A 12 3.39 6.48 7.81
CA ALA A 12 3.97 6.11 6.52
C ALA A 12 5.37 6.69 6.33
N CYS A 13 6.22 5.95 5.60
CA CYS A 13 7.48 6.43 5.03
C CYS A 13 7.69 5.82 3.64
N ASN A 14 8.30 6.57 2.74
CA ASN A 14 8.60 6.14 1.36
C ASN A 14 9.56 7.16 0.70
N GLY A 15 9.74 7.10 -0.61
CA GLY A 15 10.58 8.03 -1.35
C GLY A 15 10.24 9.52 -1.18
N LEU A 16 9.06 9.86 -0.66
CA LEU A 16 8.66 11.25 -0.38
C LEU A 16 9.15 11.76 0.97
N GLY A 17 9.49 10.88 1.91
CA GLY A 17 9.96 11.27 3.24
C GLY A 17 10.04 10.11 4.23
N THR A 18 10.71 10.36 5.33
CA THR A 18 10.90 9.42 6.45
C THR A 18 9.84 9.54 7.54
N THR A 19 9.02 10.59 7.52
CA THR A 19 7.91 10.80 8.44
C THR A 19 6.61 10.97 7.69
N THR A 20 5.50 10.64 8.31
CA THR A 20 4.16 10.79 7.72
C THR A 20 3.90 12.22 7.25
N GLU A 21 4.29 13.22 8.04
CA GLU A 21 4.14 14.64 7.68
C GLU A 21 4.92 14.98 6.42
N ALA A 22 6.21 14.63 6.34
CA ALA A 22 7.05 14.87 5.17
C ALA A 22 6.51 14.18 3.91
N VAL A 23 5.99 12.95 4.06
CA VAL A 23 5.35 12.20 2.98
C VAL A 23 4.12 12.93 2.47
N LEU A 24 3.22 13.35 3.35
CA LEU A 24 1.97 14.02 2.98
C LEU A 24 2.21 15.43 2.42
N ASP A 25 3.15 16.19 2.99
CA ASP A 25 3.53 17.50 2.46
C ASP A 25 4.15 17.41 1.07
N SER A 26 4.93 16.35 0.81
CA SER A 26 5.47 16.08 -0.53
C SER A 26 4.37 15.67 -1.50
N LEU A 27 3.42 14.83 -1.08
CA LEU A 27 2.27 14.42 -1.89
C LEU A 27 1.44 15.63 -2.34
N PHE A 28 1.00 16.47 -1.39
CA PHE A 28 0.16 17.62 -1.72
C PHE A 28 0.91 18.77 -2.40
N ALA A 29 2.24 18.83 -2.25
CA ALA A 29 3.08 19.75 -3.02
C ALA A 29 3.42 19.27 -4.44
N GLY A 30 2.98 18.07 -4.85
CA GLY A 30 3.30 17.52 -6.16
C GLY A 30 4.77 17.13 -6.34
N ARG A 31 5.53 16.93 -5.24
CA ARG A 31 6.94 16.55 -5.31
C ARG A 31 7.11 15.07 -5.58
N ARG A 32 7.98 14.73 -6.54
CA ARG A 32 8.33 13.36 -6.88
C ARG A 32 9.47 12.87 -5.99
N GLY A 33 9.33 11.66 -5.45
CA GLY A 33 10.35 11.02 -4.61
C GLY A 33 11.19 9.97 -5.36
N LEU A 34 11.25 10.05 -6.69
CA LEU A 34 12.05 9.13 -7.51
C LEU A 34 13.46 9.68 -7.71
N VAL A 35 14.46 8.81 -7.59
CA VAL A 35 15.87 9.06 -7.89
C VAL A 35 16.37 8.11 -8.98
N HIS A 36 17.29 8.59 -9.83
CA HIS A 36 17.87 7.76 -10.89
C HIS A 36 19.00 6.89 -10.33
N VAL A 37 19.00 5.61 -10.70
CA VAL A 37 20.10 4.66 -10.45
C VAL A 37 20.62 4.12 -11.77
N ALA A 38 21.93 4.14 -11.97
CA ALA A 38 22.55 3.73 -13.23
C ALA A 38 22.88 2.23 -13.24
N GLU A 39 23.53 1.71 -12.19
CA GLU A 39 24.02 0.33 -12.14
C GLU A 39 23.91 -0.33 -10.75
N GLU A 40 23.50 0.39 -9.74
CA GLU A 40 23.50 -0.07 -8.34
C GLU A 40 22.74 -1.41 -8.15
N TYR A 41 21.63 -1.59 -8.89
CA TYR A 41 20.84 -2.82 -8.88
C TYR A 41 21.05 -3.66 -10.15
N GLY A 42 22.05 -3.34 -10.97
CA GLY A 42 22.32 -3.97 -12.26
C GLY A 42 21.32 -3.64 -13.36
N VAL A 43 20.59 -2.52 -13.19
CA VAL A 43 19.66 -1.95 -14.17
C VAL A 43 19.68 -0.44 -14.06
N SER A 44 19.53 0.26 -15.19
CA SER A 44 19.36 1.73 -15.22
C SER A 44 17.88 2.08 -15.18
N THR A 45 17.42 2.74 -14.11
CA THR A 45 16.03 3.06 -13.90
C THR A 45 15.88 4.18 -12.86
N TRP A 46 14.64 4.57 -12.56
CA TRP A 46 14.28 5.41 -11.42
C TRP A 46 13.69 4.56 -10.31
N ILE A 47 14.01 4.86 -9.06
CA ILE A 47 13.52 4.16 -7.89
C ILE A 47 12.99 5.12 -6.84
N GLY A 48 12.02 4.69 -6.05
CA GLY A 48 11.52 5.41 -4.88
C GLY A 48 12.17 4.87 -3.62
N GLU A 49 13.34 5.40 -3.24
CA GLU A 49 14.05 4.98 -2.04
C GLU A 49 13.68 5.86 -0.83
N VAL A 50 13.48 5.23 0.34
CA VAL A 50 13.31 5.98 1.61
C VAL A 50 14.58 6.79 1.88
N PRO A 51 14.50 8.13 1.97
CA PRO A 51 15.69 8.99 1.96
C PRO A 51 16.52 8.88 3.25
N GLY A 52 17.82 9.01 3.10
CA GLY A 52 18.79 9.11 4.19
C GLY A 52 19.11 7.80 4.90
N PRO A 53 19.97 7.86 5.93
CA PRO A 53 20.31 6.68 6.72
C PRO A 53 19.14 6.27 7.62
N LEU A 54 18.75 4.99 7.55
CA LEU A 54 17.72 4.45 8.43
C LEU A 54 18.32 4.11 9.81
N PRO A 55 17.64 4.46 10.93
CA PRO A 55 18.08 4.11 12.26
C PRO A 55 18.26 2.60 12.41
N ALA A 56 19.37 2.17 13.01
CA ALA A 56 19.61 0.77 13.32
C ALA A 56 18.56 0.22 14.30
N LEU A 57 18.33 -1.08 14.25
CA LEU A 57 17.51 -1.74 15.25
C LEU A 57 18.18 -1.70 16.62
N SER A 58 17.39 -1.77 17.69
CA SER A 58 17.93 -1.93 19.05
C SER A 58 18.72 -3.23 19.19
N ALA A 59 19.62 -3.30 20.17
CA ALA A 59 20.41 -4.50 20.45
C ALA A 59 19.55 -5.77 20.62
N ALA A 60 18.36 -5.64 21.20
CA ALA A 60 17.41 -6.75 21.38
C ALA A 60 16.85 -7.30 20.06
N LEU A 61 16.86 -6.50 19.01
CA LEU A 61 16.35 -6.85 17.67
C LEU A 61 17.47 -7.00 16.63
N SER A 62 18.73 -6.91 17.03
CA SER A 62 19.89 -6.96 16.12
C SER A 62 19.94 -8.20 15.22
N SER A 63 19.39 -9.33 15.67
CA SER A 63 19.30 -10.55 14.86
C SER A 63 18.32 -10.44 13.68
N PHE A 64 17.42 -9.44 13.67
CA PHE A 64 16.50 -9.14 12.58
C PHE A 64 17.02 -8.02 11.68
N GLU A 65 18.27 -7.60 11.88
CA GLU A 65 18.84 -6.45 11.17
C GLU A 65 18.73 -6.61 9.65
N SER A 66 17.93 -5.76 9.03
CA SER A 66 17.67 -5.70 7.60
C SER A 66 17.11 -4.32 7.24
N ARG A 67 17.28 -3.90 5.98
CA ARG A 67 16.66 -2.65 5.51
C ARG A 67 15.15 -2.65 5.72
N GLN A 68 14.49 -3.77 5.43
CA GLN A 68 13.05 -3.91 5.64
C GLN A 68 12.64 -3.75 7.11
N ALA A 69 13.39 -4.34 8.03
CA ALA A 69 13.13 -4.23 9.47
C ALA A 69 13.33 -2.79 9.98
N ARG A 70 14.33 -2.07 9.46
CA ARG A 70 14.53 -0.63 9.75
C ARG A 70 13.38 0.22 9.24
N ILE A 71 12.88 -0.04 8.03
CA ILE A 71 11.71 0.64 7.46
C ILE A 71 10.47 0.35 8.31
N ALA A 72 10.26 -0.92 8.73
CA ALA A 72 9.18 -1.29 9.62
C ALA A 72 9.27 -0.58 10.97
N GLN A 73 10.46 -0.49 11.57
CA GLN A 73 10.70 0.27 12.80
C GLN A 73 10.34 1.74 12.64
N LEU A 74 10.75 2.35 11.52
CA LEU A 74 10.53 3.77 11.25
C LEU A 74 9.05 4.17 11.28
N VAL A 75 8.16 3.34 10.76
CA VAL A 75 6.71 3.59 10.79
C VAL A 75 6.03 3.11 12.06
N THR A 76 6.65 2.19 12.81
CA THR A 76 6.08 1.65 14.05
C THR A 76 6.27 2.61 15.23
N LEU A 77 7.46 3.19 15.37
CA LEU A 77 7.79 4.03 16.52
C LEU A 77 6.83 5.22 16.72
N PRO A 78 6.42 5.97 15.70
CA PRO A 78 5.46 7.06 15.87
C PRO A 78 4.06 6.63 16.31
N MET A 79 3.72 5.35 16.18
CA MET A 79 2.40 4.81 16.52
C MET A 79 2.33 4.19 17.93
N LEU A 80 3.43 4.12 18.67
CA LEU A 80 3.49 3.38 19.93
C LEU A 80 2.46 3.86 20.97
N ASP A 81 2.26 5.17 21.09
CA ASP A 81 1.29 5.73 22.04
C ASP A 81 -0.15 5.33 21.68
N ALA A 82 -0.52 5.41 20.40
CA ALA A 82 -1.83 5.01 19.92
C ALA A 82 -2.06 3.49 20.10
N ILE A 83 -1.03 2.69 19.79
CA ILE A 83 -1.08 1.23 19.99
C ILE A 83 -1.23 0.90 21.48
N GLU A 84 -0.51 1.59 22.35
CA GLU A 84 -0.63 1.39 23.79
C GLU A 84 -2.02 1.75 24.32
N GLN A 85 -2.62 2.85 23.85
CA GLN A 85 -4.01 3.22 24.18
C GLN A 85 -5.00 2.13 23.70
N THR A 86 -4.82 1.59 22.50
CA THR A 86 -5.64 0.49 21.97
C THR A 86 -5.49 -0.78 22.80
N LYS A 87 -4.26 -1.12 23.22
CA LYS A 87 -4.01 -2.26 24.12
C LYS A 87 -4.66 -2.07 25.50
N ARG A 88 -4.67 -0.84 26.03
CA ARG A 88 -5.38 -0.54 27.29
C ARG A 88 -6.89 -0.68 27.12
N ARG A 89 -7.44 -0.27 25.96
CA ARG A 89 -8.87 -0.36 25.66
C ARG A 89 -9.35 -1.79 25.49
N TRP A 90 -8.64 -2.58 24.71
CA TRP A 90 -9.09 -3.90 24.27
C TRP A 90 -8.34 -5.07 24.91
N GLY A 91 -7.13 -4.85 25.39
CA GLY A 91 -6.18 -5.90 25.80
C GLY A 91 -5.24 -6.28 24.65
N ALA A 92 -3.97 -6.53 24.99
CA ALA A 92 -2.92 -6.83 24.00
C ALA A 92 -3.23 -8.08 23.14
N GLY A 93 -3.95 -9.08 23.69
CA GLY A 93 -4.38 -10.29 22.99
C GLY A 93 -5.55 -10.06 22.02
N ARG A 94 -6.23 -8.92 22.13
CA ARG A 94 -7.37 -8.54 21.27
C ARG A 94 -6.98 -7.60 20.14
N VAL A 95 -5.69 -7.36 19.91
CA VAL A 95 -5.15 -6.55 18.82
C VAL A 95 -4.38 -7.48 17.87
N ALA A 96 -4.85 -7.65 16.64
CA ALA A 96 -4.14 -8.40 15.59
C ALA A 96 -3.01 -7.57 14.99
N LEU A 97 -2.02 -8.25 14.40
CA LEU A 97 -0.94 -7.64 13.61
C LEU A 97 -0.88 -8.33 12.24
N ILE A 98 -1.25 -7.61 11.17
CA ILE A 98 -1.35 -8.21 9.83
C ILE A 98 -0.57 -7.32 8.85
N LEU A 99 0.51 -7.84 8.29
CA LEU A 99 1.37 -7.09 7.38
C LEU A 99 1.35 -7.69 5.97
N GLY A 100 1.36 -6.83 4.97
CA GLY A 100 1.56 -7.18 3.57
C GLY A 100 3.02 -6.99 3.17
N THR A 101 3.61 -7.95 2.45
CA THR A 101 4.94 -7.79 1.85
C THR A 101 5.10 -8.69 0.64
N SER A 102 5.91 -8.27 -0.31
CA SER A 102 6.31 -9.08 -1.47
C SER A 102 7.79 -9.44 -1.44
N THR A 103 8.63 -8.60 -0.85
CA THR A 103 10.09 -8.76 -0.88
C THR A 103 10.64 -9.33 0.42
N ALA A 104 9.99 -9.08 1.55
CA ALA A 104 10.57 -9.43 2.85
C ALA A 104 12.05 -9.00 2.94
N GLY A 105 12.94 -9.83 3.44
CA GLY A 105 14.36 -9.53 3.53
C GLY A 105 15.20 -10.08 2.38
N ILE A 106 14.69 -10.13 1.15
CA ILE A 106 15.42 -10.64 -0.02
C ILE A 106 16.77 -9.94 -0.21
N ALA A 107 16.83 -8.61 -0.02
CA ALA A 107 18.07 -7.85 -0.15
C ALA A 107 19.20 -8.37 0.77
N GLU A 108 18.86 -8.86 1.97
CA GLU A 108 19.83 -9.44 2.90
C GLU A 108 20.37 -10.80 2.37
N SER A 109 19.48 -11.61 1.79
CA SER A 109 19.88 -12.86 1.17
C SER A 109 20.72 -12.65 -0.08
N GLU A 110 20.45 -11.63 -0.87
CA GLU A 110 21.30 -11.25 -2.02
C GLU A 110 22.71 -10.94 -1.55
N ARG A 111 22.85 -10.11 -0.49
CA ARG A 111 24.16 -9.81 0.11
C ARG A 111 24.85 -11.05 0.70
N ALA A 112 24.07 -11.92 1.36
CA ALA A 112 24.60 -13.15 1.91
C ALA A 112 25.08 -14.12 0.82
N TRP A 113 24.39 -14.22 -0.30
CA TRP A 113 24.79 -15.00 -1.46
C TRP A 113 26.07 -14.47 -2.12
N ILE A 114 26.19 -13.15 -2.28
CA ILE A 114 27.42 -12.53 -2.80
C ILE A 114 28.59 -12.85 -1.89
N HIS A 115 28.41 -12.66 -0.57
CA HIS A 115 29.44 -12.98 0.41
C HIS A 115 29.85 -14.47 0.35
N GLN A 116 28.88 -15.39 0.27
CA GLN A 116 29.15 -16.82 0.19
C GLN A 116 29.92 -17.19 -1.09
N ARG A 117 29.57 -16.57 -2.22
CA ARG A 117 30.30 -16.78 -3.49
C ARG A 117 31.75 -16.32 -3.35
N ASP A 118 32.01 -15.19 -2.70
CA ASP A 118 33.34 -14.57 -2.66
C ASP A 118 34.23 -15.15 -1.53
N HIS A 119 33.60 -15.69 -0.46
CA HIS A 119 34.31 -16.16 0.74
C HIS A 119 34.02 -17.62 1.11
N ALA A 120 33.27 -18.37 0.30
CA ALA A 120 32.84 -19.75 0.54
C ALA A 120 32.11 -19.99 1.90
N SER A 121 31.58 -18.93 2.52
CA SER A 121 30.85 -18.98 3.80
C SER A 121 29.75 -17.92 3.83
N LEU A 122 28.67 -18.15 4.59
CA LEU A 122 27.67 -17.11 4.87
C LEU A 122 28.26 -16.05 5.83
N PRO A 123 27.78 -14.80 5.74
CA PRO A 123 28.17 -13.77 6.70
C PRO A 123 27.89 -14.19 8.13
N ALA A 124 28.79 -13.87 9.06
CA ALA A 124 28.55 -14.10 10.47
C ALA A 124 27.28 -13.38 10.94
N GLY A 125 26.38 -14.10 11.62
CA GLY A 125 25.13 -13.56 12.13
C GLY A 125 23.98 -13.51 11.11
N PHE A 126 24.19 -13.91 9.85
CA PHE A 126 23.07 -14.06 8.91
C PHE A 126 22.20 -15.25 9.29
N ALA A 127 20.90 -15.00 9.45
CA ALA A 127 19.90 -16.02 9.73
C ALA A 127 18.67 -15.79 8.84
N ILE A 128 18.40 -16.73 7.93
CA ILE A 128 17.35 -16.63 6.93
C ILE A 128 15.95 -16.44 7.57
N GLU A 129 15.69 -17.10 8.70
CA GLU A 129 14.42 -17.03 9.42
C GLU A 129 14.16 -15.65 10.04
N ARG A 130 15.21 -14.90 10.31
CA ARG A 130 15.13 -13.58 10.97
C ARG A 130 15.33 -12.41 10.02
N GLN A 131 16.06 -12.60 8.93
CA GLN A 131 16.44 -11.52 8.03
C GLN A 131 15.76 -11.61 6.67
N HIS A 132 15.36 -12.82 6.24
CA HIS A 132 14.68 -13.01 4.94
C HIS A 132 13.21 -13.38 5.09
N ALA A 133 12.88 -14.30 6.00
CA ALA A 133 11.55 -14.90 6.03
C ALA A 133 10.43 -13.87 6.15
N LEU A 134 9.31 -14.10 5.47
CA LEU A 134 8.17 -13.18 5.41
C LEU A 134 7.69 -12.74 6.80
N HIS A 135 7.64 -13.65 7.76
CA HIS A 135 7.17 -13.38 9.12
C HIS A 135 8.15 -12.55 9.97
N ALA A 136 9.43 -12.43 9.58
CA ALA A 136 10.43 -11.69 10.36
C ALA A 136 10.00 -10.24 10.64
N THR A 137 9.38 -9.57 9.66
CA THR A 137 8.87 -8.21 9.83
C THR A 137 7.74 -8.14 10.88
N VAL A 138 6.87 -9.14 10.92
CA VAL A 138 5.82 -9.24 11.95
C VAL A 138 6.45 -9.39 13.34
N GLU A 139 7.49 -10.19 13.50
CA GLU A 139 8.17 -10.37 14.77
C GLU A 139 8.85 -9.08 15.26
N VAL A 140 9.45 -8.30 14.36
CA VAL A 140 10.01 -6.98 14.68
C VAL A 140 8.93 -6.03 15.19
N VAL A 141 7.83 -5.87 14.43
CA VAL A 141 6.74 -4.98 14.84
C VAL A 141 6.06 -5.47 16.12
N ARG A 142 5.89 -6.79 16.29
CA ARG A 142 5.37 -7.40 17.53
C ARG A 142 6.24 -7.08 18.73
N ALA A 143 7.56 -7.21 18.59
CA ALA A 143 8.50 -6.91 19.66
C ALA A 143 8.50 -5.43 20.06
N LEU A 144 8.35 -4.53 19.08
CA LEU A 144 8.26 -3.08 19.31
C LEU A 144 6.95 -2.68 20.00
N THR A 145 5.83 -3.33 19.65
CA THR A 145 4.48 -2.91 20.06
C THR A 145 3.92 -3.68 21.26
N GLY A 146 4.44 -4.89 21.52
CA GLY A 146 3.88 -5.79 22.54
C GLY A 146 2.47 -6.31 22.24
N VAL A 147 2.00 -6.21 20.99
CA VAL A 147 0.72 -6.79 20.52
C VAL A 147 0.80 -8.32 20.58
N ARG A 148 -0.26 -8.98 21.07
CA ARG A 148 -0.27 -10.44 21.35
C ARG A 148 -1.40 -11.18 20.62
N GLY A 149 -2.27 -10.50 19.90
CA GLY A 149 -3.30 -11.12 19.07
C GLY A 149 -2.72 -11.90 17.88
N PRO A 150 -3.57 -12.48 17.04
CA PRO A 150 -3.13 -13.14 15.80
C PRO A 150 -2.18 -12.26 15.01
N GLY A 151 -1.05 -12.82 14.55
CA GLY A 151 -0.07 -12.09 13.75
C GLY A 151 0.40 -12.94 12.58
N TYR A 152 0.29 -12.39 11.36
CA TYR A 152 0.69 -13.09 10.14
C TYR A 152 0.95 -12.14 8.98
N VAL A 153 1.54 -12.68 7.92
CA VAL A 153 1.82 -11.96 6.68
C VAL A 153 0.83 -12.38 5.61
N VAL A 154 0.40 -11.41 4.82
CA VAL A 154 -0.27 -11.61 3.54
C VAL A 154 0.73 -11.31 2.43
N SER A 155 0.99 -12.28 1.55
CA SER A 155 1.89 -12.11 0.41
C SER A 155 1.18 -12.54 -0.87
N THR A 156 0.59 -11.56 -1.55
CA THR A 156 -0.18 -11.70 -2.78
C THR A 156 0.26 -10.65 -3.81
N ALA A 157 1.59 -10.52 -3.97
CA ALA A 157 2.23 -9.52 -4.82
C ALA A 157 1.73 -8.10 -4.48
N CYS A 158 1.40 -7.28 -5.50
CA CYS A 158 1.04 -5.87 -5.33
C CYS A 158 -0.24 -5.63 -4.51
N SER A 159 -1.09 -6.65 -4.31
CA SER A 159 -2.32 -6.54 -3.51
C SER A 159 -2.13 -6.87 -2.02
N SER A 160 -0.92 -7.25 -1.58
CA SER A 160 -0.66 -7.75 -0.23
C SER A 160 -1.20 -6.85 0.87
N SER A 161 -0.78 -5.59 0.94
CA SER A 161 -1.21 -4.68 2.00
C SER A 161 -2.61 -4.07 1.81
N GLY A 162 -3.22 -4.22 0.63
CA GLY A 162 -4.65 -3.97 0.46
C GLY A 162 -5.49 -5.08 1.09
N LYS A 163 -5.05 -6.35 0.99
CA LYS A 163 -5.77 -7.51 1.55
C LYS A 163 -5.67 -7.63 3.07
N VAL A 164 -4.73 -6.97 3.72
CA VAL A 164 -4.67 -6.95 5.19
C VAL A 164 -5.91 -6.30 5.81
N PHE A 165 -6.53 -5.32 5.10
CA PHE A 165 -7.78 -4.70 5.54
C PHE A 165 -8.96 -5.69 5.52
N ALA A 166 -9.04 -6.55 4.50
CA ALA A 166 -10.03 -7.63 4.46
C ALA A 166 -9.83 -8.62 5.60
N SER A 167 -8.58 -8.99 5.87
CA SER A 167 -8.22 -9.87 6.98
C SER A 167 -8.59 -9.26 8.34
N ALA A 168 -8.26 -7.98 8.57
CA ALA A 168 -8.63 -7.26 9.79
C ALA A 168 -10.14 -7.22 9.99
N ARG A 169 -10.88 -6.83 8.94
CA ARG A 169 -12.34 -6.78 8.98
C ARG A 169 -12.93 -8.13 9.39
N ARG A 170 -12.51 -9.24 8.75
CA ARG A 170 -12.98 -10.59 9.08
C ARG A 170 -12.71 -10.97 10.53
N LEU A 171 -11.52 -10.68 11.05
CA LEU A 171 -11.16 -10.99 12.45
C LEU A 171 -11.98 -10.19 13.44
N ILE A 172 -12.22 -8.90 13.16
CA ILE A 172 -13.03 -8.01 14.02
C ILE A 172 -14.51 -8.39 13.97
N GLU A 173 -15.06 -8.63 12.78
CA GLU A 173 -16.47 -9.04 12.60
C GLU A 173 -16.74 -10.41 13.23
N ALA A 174 -15.81 -11.34 13.13
CA ALA A 174 -15.88 -12.64 13.78
C ALA A 174 -15.69 -12.60 15.32
N GLY A 175 -15.38 -11.42 15.88
CA GLY A 175 -15.17 -11.24 17.32
C GLY A 175 -13.87 -11.89 17.84
N ILE A 176 -12.95 -12.28 16.95
CA ILE A 176 -11.63 -12.85 17.32
C ILE A 176 -10.74 -11.78 17.94
N VAL A 177 -10.78 -10.55 17.38
CA VAL A 177 -10.09 -9.37 17.91
C VAL A 177 -11.05 -8.17 17.92
N ASP A 178 -10.64 -7.08 18.57
CA ASP A 178 -11.37 -5.81 18.57
C ASP A 178 -10.62 -4.70 17.86
N ALA A 179 -9.34 -4.91 17.59
CA ALA A 179 -8.51 -4.01 16.82
C ALA A 179 -7.50 -4.79 15.98
N ALA A 180 -6.97 -4.13 14.94
CA ALA A 180 -5.91 -4.67 14.10
C ALA A 180 -4.92 -3.57 13.70
N LEU A 181 -3.64 -3.79 13.95
CA LEU A 181 -2.56 -3.05 13.33
C LEU A 181 -2.30 -3.69 11.97
N VAL A 182 -2.66 -2.98 10.91
CA VAL A 182 -2.54 -3.44 9.53
C VAL A 182 -1.57 -2.56 8.75
N GLY A 183 -0.94 -3.12 7.72
CA GLY A 183 -0.06 -2.31 6.89
C GLY A 183 0.74 -3.12 5.91
N GLY A 184 1.80 -2.51 5.39
CA GLY A 184 2.73 -3.19 4.48
C GLY A 184 4.12 -2.60 4.56
N VAL A 185 5.10 -3.45 4.28
CA VAL A 185 6.52 -3.08 4.26
C VAL A 185 7.19 -3.81 3.13
N ASP A 186 7.86 -3.08 2.24
CA ASP A 186 8.76 -3.65 1.24
C ASP A 186 10.01 -2.81 1.10
N SER A 187 11.14 -3.45 0.89
CA SER A 187 12.43 -2.82 0.60
C SER A 187 12.89 -3.12 -0.82
N LEU A 188 13.71 -2.24 -1.38
CA LEU A 188 14.34 -2.43 -2.68
C LEU A 188 15.30 -3.63 -2.66
N CYS A 189 15.29 -4.42 -3.73
CA CYS A 189 16.22 -5.53 -3.93
C CYS A 189 16.51 -5.73 -5.42
N GLN A 190 17.65 -6.34 -5.74
CA GLN A 190 18.05 -6.60 -7.13
C GLN A 190 17.10 -7.57 -7.84
N MET A 191 16.62 -8.59 -7.13
CA MET A 191 15.74 -9.61 -7.70
C MET A 191 14.47 -8.98 -8.30
N THR A 192 13.82 -8.07 -7.60
CA THR A 192 12.61 -7.42 -8.12
C THR A 192 12.93 -6.49 -9.30
N LEU A 193 13.96 -5.65 -9.19
CA LEU A 193 14.32 -4.71 -10.25
C LEU A 193 14.74 -5.45 -11.53
N ARG A 194 15.59 -6.47 -11.40
CA ARG A 194 16.01 -7.30 -12.56
C ARG A 194 14.86 -8.16 -13.09
N GLY A 195 13.99 -8.66 -12.22
CA GLY A 195 12.83 -9.43 -12.64
C GLY A 195 11.87 -8.59 -13.48
N PHE A 196 11.55 -7.37 -13.05
CA PHE A 196 10.71 -6.46 -13.82
C PHE A 196 11.39 -5.94 -15.09
N ALA A 197 12.72 -5.77 -15.08
CA ALA A 197 13.48 -5.46 -16.29
C ALA A 197 13.42 -6.62 -17.30
N GLY A 198 13.57 -7.87 -16.83
CA GLY A 198 13.45 -9.07 -17.68
C GLY A 198 12.04 -9.30 -18.24
N LEU A 199 11.01 -8.75 -17.61
CA LEU A 199 9.64 -8.73 -18.13
C LEU A 199 9.35 -7.53 -19.05
N GLU A 200 10.36 -6.67 -19.29
CA GLU A 200 10.25 -5.47 -20.13
C GLU A 200 9.16 -4.46 -19.68
N VAL A 201 8.87 -4.44 -18.38
CA VAL A 201 7.87 -3.51 -17.80
C VAL A 201 8.49 -2.42 -16.92
N LEU A 202 9.81 -2.47 -16.69
CA LEU A 202 10.54 -1.45 -15.95
C LEU A 202 10.83 -0.25 -16.85
N SER A 203 10.47 0.96 -16.39
CA SER A 203 10.75 2.19 -17.14
C SER A 203 12.15 2.72 -16.87
N ALA A 204 12.85 3.13 -17.93
CA ALA A 204 14.10 3.86 -17.83
C ALA A 204 13.91 5.36 -17.48
N GLU A 205 12.68 5.86 -17.54
CA GLU A 205 12.27 7.21 -17.20
C GLU A 205 11.32 7.20 -15.98
N PRO A 206 11.08 8.35 -15.31
CA PRO A 206 10.07 8.41 -14.26
C PRO A 206 8.71 7.95 -14.78
N CYS A 207 8.07 7.03 -14.07
CA CYS A 207 6.81 6.43 -14.52
C CYS A 207 5.70 7.48 -14.68
N ARG A 208 4.84 7.23 -15.68
CA ARG A 208 3.79 8.13 -16.15
C ARG A 208 2.44 7.40 -16.22
N PRO A 209 1.79 7.16 -15.07
CA PRO A 209 0.49 6.47 -15.07
C PRO A 209 -0.53 7.21 -15.93
N PHE A 210 -1.30 6.47 -16.72
CA PHE A 210 -2.37 6.98 -17.61
C PHE A 210 -1.91 7.97 -18.70
N SER A 211 -0.62 8.24 -18.82
CA SER A 211 -0.09 9.08 -19.88
C SER A 211 -0.04 8.34 -21.22
N SER A 212 -0.22 9.08 -22.34
CA SER A 212 0.08 8.55 -23.67
C SER A 212 1.57 8.25 -23.88
N GLU A 213 2.44 8.79 -23.04
CA GLU A 213 3.89 8.55 -23.03
C GLU A 213 4.33 7.53 -22.00
N ARG A 214 3.41 6.77 -21.36
CA ARG A 214 3.75 5.74 -20.38
C ARG A 214 4.63 4.65 -20.96
N ARG A 215 5.67 4.23 -20.23
CA ARG A 215 6.66 3.24 -20.67
C ARG A 215 6.94 2.15 -19.66
N GLY A 216 6.12 2.03 -18.62
CA GLY A 216 6.29 1.04 -17.58
C GLY A 216 6.35 1.64 -16.17
N ILE A 217 6.72 0.77 -15.22
CA ILE A 217 6.79 1.09 -13.80
C ILE A 217 8.18 1.56 -13.38
N ASN A 218 8.25 2.25 -12.25
CA ASN A 218 9.45 2.31 -11.41
C ASN A 218 9.15 1.61 -10.09
N ILE A 219 10.15 0.99 -9.49
CA ILE A 219 9.99 0.31 -8.20
C ILE A 219 10.31 1.28 -7.08
N GLY A 220 9.52 1.21 -6.01
CA GLY A 220 9.77 1.95 -4.77
C GLY A 220 9.82 1.01 -3.57
N GLU A 221 10.33 1.54 -2.46
CA GLU A 221 10.26 0.94 -1.16
C GLU A 221 9.52 1.85 -0.18
N GLY A 222 9.10 1.29 0.92
CA GLY A 222 8.46 2.04 1.98
C GLY A 222 7.59 1.17 2.87
N ALA A 223 6.93 1.82 3.79
CA ALA A 223 5.96 1.19 4.67
C ALA A 223 4.82 2.15 5.02
N ALA A 224 3.70 1.55 5.36
CA ALA A 224 2.62 2.24 6.06
C ALA A 224 1.97 1.27 7.06
N LEU A 225 1.56 1.82 8.20
CA LEU A 225 0.76 1.14 9.22
C LEU A 225 -0.49 1.96 9.51
N LEU A 226 -1.60 1.27 9.71
CA LEU A 226 -2.87 1.85 10.13
C LEU A 226 -3.45 1.03 11.28
N LEU A 227 -4.07 1.69 12.24
CA LEU A 227 -4.76 1.05 13.35
C LEU A 227 -6.27 1.12 13.10
N VAL A 228 -6.88 -0.04 12.88
CA VAL A 228 -8.31 -0.21 12.61
C VAL A 228 -8.95 -0.83 13.85
N GLU A 229 -10.01 -0.22 14.35
CA GLU A 229 -10.65 -0.67 15.59
C GLU A 229 -12.15 -0.94 15.39
N ARG A 230 -12.76 -1.69 16.31
CA ARG A 230 -14.21 -1.78 16.44
C ARG A 230 -14.74 -0.41 16.85
N GLY A 231 -15.78 0.09 16.19
CA GLY A 231 -16.28 1.45 16.34
C GLY A 231 -16.86 1.79 17.73
N ARG A 232 -17.14 0.76 18.58
CA ARG A 232 -17.70 0.98 19.91
C ARG A 232 -17.19 -0.03 20.91
N HIS A 233 -16.69 0.46 22.04
CA HIS A 233 -16.33 -0.40 23.16
C HIS A 233 -17.57 -0.77 23.98
N PRO A 234 -17.79 -2.06 24.36
CA PRO A 234 -19.00 -2.50 25.06
C PRO A 234 -19.30 -1.75 26.36
N SER A 235 -18.26 -1.35 27.11
CA SER A 235 -18.40 -0.66 28.39
C SER A 235 -18.02 0.82 28.40
N GLN A 236 -17.27 1.32 27.39
CA GLN A 236 -16.77 2.70 27.34
C GLN A 236 -17.50 3.56 26.28
N GLY A 237 -18.32 2.94 25.44
CA GLY A 237 -19.00 3.65 24.36
C GLY A 237 -18.08 3.94 23.16
N GLU A 238 -18.37 5.06 22.49
CA GLU A 238 -17.56 5.59 21.39
C GLU A 238 -16.29 6.26 21.92
N PHE A 239 -15.26 6.31 21.09
CA PHE A 239 -13.98 6.93 21.40
C PHE A 239 -13.50 7.76 20.20
N ASP A 240 -12.61 8.70 20.44
CA ASP A 240 -12.06 9.57 19.40
C ASP A 240 -11.29 8.78 18.36
N HIS A 241 -11.51 9.13 17.09
CA HIS A 241 -10.83 8.58 15.93
C HIS A 241 -10.55 9.67 14.89
N LEU A 242 -9.91 9.30 13.78
CA LEU A 242 -9.41 10.26 12.79
C LEU A 242 -10.50 10.86 11.86
N GLY A 243 -11.76 10.56 12.08
CA GLY A 243 -12.84 11.00 11.20
C GLY A 243 -12.89 10.23 9.87
N VAL A 244 -12.19 9.10 9.77
CA VAL A 244 -12.18 8.22 8.60
C VAL A 244 -12.36 6.77 9.04
N GLU A 245 -13.15 6.02 8.28
CA GLU A 245 -13.51 4.64 8.56
C GLU A 245 -13.21 3.73 7.37
N LEU A 246 -12.89 2.48 7.65
CA LEU A 246 -12.92 1.39 6.68
C LEU A 246 -14.38 0.95 6.47
N LEU A 247 -14.93 1.28 5.32
CA LEU A 247 -16.33 1.02 4.99
C LEU A 247 -16.52 -0.34 4.32
N GLY A 248 -15.63 -0.72 3.42
CA GLY A 248 -15.72 -1.96 2.66
C GLY A 248 -14.39 -2.43 2.11
N VAL A 249 -14.28 -3.72 1.85
CA VAL A 249 -13.16 -4.31 1.09
C VAL A 249 -13.73 -5.36 0.12
N GLY A 250 -13.31 -5.28 -1.13
CA GLY A 250 -13.66 -6.26 -2.15
C GLY A 250 -12.42 -6.95 -2.70
N GLU A 251 -12.48 -8.25 -2.83
CA GLU A 251 -11.39 -9.08 -3.36
C GLU A 251 -11.88 -9.88 -4.57
N SER A 252 -10.98 -10.11 -5.53
CA SER A 252 -11.25 -10.94 -6.71
C SER A 252 -9.99 -11.65 -7.20
N SER A 253 -10.16 -12.52 -8.17
CA SER A 253 -9.07 -13.09 -8.95
C SER A 253 -9.42 -13.05 -10.43
N ASP A 254 -8.46 -12.68 -11.29
CA ASP A 254 -8.64 -12.68 -12.75
C ASP A 254 -8.72 -14.10 -13.32
N ALA A 255 -8.01 -15.06 -12.71
CA ALA A 255 -7.85 -16.43 -13.20
C ALA A 255 -7.49 -16.48 -14.71
N HIS A 256 -6.62 -15.57 -15.17
CA HIS A 256 -6.32 -15.38 -16.59
C HIS A 256 -4.85 -15.68 -16.93
N HIS A 257 -3.89 -14.89 -16.41
CA HIS A 257 -2.47 -15.03 -16.71
C HIS A 257 -1.60 -14.63 -15.52
N MET A 258 -0.33 -15.09 -15.47
CA MET A 258 0.57 -14.79 -14.34
C MET A 258 0.97 -13.31 -14.25
N THR A 259 1.14 -12.63 -15.37
CA THR A 259 1.68 -11.26 -15.42
C THR A 259 0.78 -10.27 -16.18
N ALA A 260 -0.28 -10.74 -16.83
CA ALA A 260 -1.22 -9.90 -17.55
C ALA A 260 -2.60 -9.90 -16.87
N PRO A 261 -3.24 -8.73 -16.71
CA PRO A 261 -4.61 -8.66 -16.21
C PRO A 261 -5.59 -9.25 -17.24
N HIS A 262 -6.78 -9.61 -16.80
CA HIS A 262 -7.84 -10.03 -17.72
C HIS A 262 -8.21 -8.86 -18.65
N PRO A 263 -8.20 -9.02 -19.99
CA PRO A 263 -8.36 -7.90 -20.94
C PRO A 263 -9.64 -7.09 -20.76
N GLU A 264 -10.71 -7.74 -20.28
CA GLU A 264 -11.99 -7.11 -20.00
C GLU A 264 -12.04 -6.37 -18.64
N GLY A 265 -10.95 -6.39 -17.84
CA GLY A 265 -10.92 -5.76 -16.50
C GLY A 265 -11.88 -6.37 -15.48
N THR A 266 -12.36 -7.60 -15.73
CA THR A 266 -13.41 -8.24 -14.92
C THR A 266 -13.02 -8.37 -13.46
N GLY A 267 -11.76 -8.74 -13.15
CA GLY A 267 -11.30 -8.85 -11.78
C GLY A 267 -11.23 -7.49 -11.06
N ALA A 268 -10.67 -6.47 -11.69
CA ALA A 268 -10.63 -5.13 -11.14
C ALA A 268 -12.06 -4.58 -10.88
N ARG A 269 -12.96 -4.74 -11.86
CA ARG A 269 -14.38 -4.36 -11.71
C ARG A 269 -15.04 -5.08 -10.55
N MET A 270 -14.86 -6.42 -10.44
CA MET A 270 -15.43 -7.21 -9.35
C MET A 270 -14.89 -6.80 -7.98
N ALA A 271 -13.59 -6.47 -7.85
CA ALA A 271 -13.02 -6.02 -6.60
C ALA A 271 -13.65 -4.69 -6.16
N MET A 272 -13.76 -3.71 -7.06
CA MET A 272 -14.43 -2.43 -6.78
C MET A 272 -15.90 -2.62 -6.40
N GLN A 273 -16.65 -3.38 -7.20
CA GLN A 273 -18.07 -3.67 -6.95
C GLN A 273 -18.29 -4.30 -5.58
N ARG A 274 -17.52 -5.34 -5.24
CA ARG A 274 -17.61 -6.01 -3.93
C ARG A 274 -17.27 -5.10 -2.76
N ALA A 275 -16.32 -4.17 -2.91
CA ALA A 275 -16.00 -3.19 -1.88
C ALA A 275 -17.18 -2.26 -1.60
N ILE A 276 -17.85 -1.80 -2.66
CA ILE A 276 -19.04 -0.94 -2.61
C ILE A 276 -20.22 -1.70 -1.96
N GLU A 277 -20.51 -2.92 -2.43
CA GLU A 277 -21.55 -3.79 -1.89
C GLU A 277 -21.32 -4.11 -0.40
N ALA A 278 -20.06 -4.38 0.00
CA ALA A 278 -19.71 -4.65 1.40
C ALA A 278 -19.95 -3.44 2.32
N ALA A 279 -19.99 -2.24 1.78
CA ALA A 279 -20.35 -1.01 2.49
C ALA A 279 -21.86 -0.70 2.45
N GLY A 280 -22.65 -1.45 1.67
CA GLY A 280 -24.07 -1.18 1.43
C GLY A 280 -24.31 0.09 0.60
N LEU A 281 -23.39 0.39 -0.32
CA LEU A 281 -23.40 1.58 -1.17
C LEU A 281 -23.60 1.19 -2.64
N GLU A 282 -23.86 2.21 -3.45
CA GLU A 282 -23.96 2.10 -4.91
C GLU A 282 -22.75 2.78 -5.59
N PRO A 283 -22.42 2.44 -6.83
CA PRO A 283 -21.34 3.10 -7.57
C PRO A 283 -21.48 4.63 -7.64
N SER A 284 -22.71 5.16 -7.64
CA SER A 284 -22.98 6.59 -7.62
C SER A 284 -22.51 7.30 -6.35
N ASP A 285 -22.35 6.56 -5.24
CA ASP A 285 -21.92 7.12 -3.96
C ASP A 285 -20.40 7.34 -3.88
N ILE A 286 -19.63 6.84 -4.82
CA ILE A 286 -18.16 6.95 -4.82
C ILE A 286 -17.72 8.28 -5.45
N ASP A 287 -16.94 9.05 -4.72
CA ASP A 287 -16.45 10.36 -5.15
C ASP A 287 -15.11 10.30 -5.85
N GLN A 288 -14.27 9.36 -5.43
CA GLN A 288 -12.88 9.29 -5.84
C GLN A 288 -12.37 7.85 -5.90
N ILE A 289 -11.44 7.60 -6.80
CA ILE A 289 -10.66 6.36 -6.85
C ILE A 289 -9.17 6.71 -6.85
N ASN A 290 -8.42 6.20 -5.90
CA ASN A 290 -6.98 6.06 -6.02
C ASN A 290 -6.73 4.81 -6.87
N VAL A 291 -6.33 5.01 -8.11
CA VAL A 291 -6.14 3.93 -9.07
C VAL A 291 -4.84 3.16 -8.82
N HIS A 292 -4.82 1.90 -9.22
CA HIS A 292 -3.57 1.14 -9.19
C HIS A 292 -2.50 1.79 -10.06
N GLY A 293 -2.82 2.16 -11.31
CA GLY A 293 -2.08 3.10 -12.12
C GLY A 293 -0.57 2.88 -12.17
N THR A 294 -0.10 1.79 -12.78
CA THR A 294 1.32 1.42 -12.82
C THR A 294 2.14 2.17 -13.86
N GLY A 295 1.49 2.79 -14.86
CA GLY A 295 2.16 3.35 -16.03
C GLY A 295 2.53 2.29 -17.06
N THR A 296 2.01 1.06 -16.94
CA THR A 296 2.11 0.04 -18.00
C THR A 296 0.91 0.13 -18.94
N SER A 297 1.13 -0.19 -20.21
CA SER A 297 0.06 -0.11 -21.22
C SER A 297 -1.12 -1.02 -20.88
N MET A 298 -0.85 -2.26 -20.44
CA MET A 298 -1.90 -3.24 -20.13
C MET A 298 -2.69 -2.90 -18.88
N ASN A 299 -1.99 -2.59 -17.76
CA ASN A 299 -2.70 -2.31 -16.50
C ASN A 299 -3.60 -1.09 -16.64
N ASP A 300 -3.05 0.03 -17.13
CA ASP A 300 -3.80 1.29 -17.17
C ASP A 300 -4.99 1.21 -18.12
N ALA A 301 -4.86 0.49 -19.25
CA ALA A 301 -5.98 0.25 -20.16
C ALA A 301 -7.07 -0.64 -19.53
N THR A 302 -6.66 -1.72 -18.87
CA THR A 302 -7.59 -2.67 -18.24
C THR A 302 -8.32 -2.05 -17.05
N GLU A 303 -7.60 -1.29 -16.19
CA GLU A 303 -8.20 -0.59 -15.06
C GLU A 303 -9.16 0.51 -15.53
N SER A 304 -8.78 1.29 -16.56
CA SER A 304 -9.66 2.28 -17.17
C SER A 304 -10.96 1.66 -17.69
N ARG A 305 -10.87 0.49 -18.34
CA ARG A 305 -12.04 -0.25 -18.80
C ARG A 305 -12.93 -0.66 -17.64
N ALA A 306 -12.36 -1.26 -16.60
CA ALA A 306 -13.09 -1.67 -15.40
C ALA A 306 -13.82 -0.50 -14.72
N ILE A 307 -13.19 0.67 -14.67
CA ILE A 307 -13.78 1.90 -14.11
C ILE A 307 -14.95 2.36 -14.97
N ARG A 308 -14.78 2.45 -16.30
CA ARG A 308 -15.86 2.86 -17.21
C ARG A 308 -17.05 1.91 -17.19
N ASP A 309 -16.78 0.60 -17.11
CA ASP A 309 -17.83 -0.42 -17.09
C ASP A 309 -18.64 -0.40 -15.79
N LEU A 310 -18.02 0.00 -14.67
CA LEU A 310 -18.69 0.06 -13.37
C LEU A 310 -19.38 1.41 -13.10
N PHE A 311 -18.73 2.52 -13.46
CA PHE A 311 -19.20 3.86 -13.10
C PHE A 311 -19.85 4.63 -14.26
N GLY A 312 -19.78 4.08 -15.46
CA GLY A 312 -20.24 4.72 -16.68
C GLY A 312 -19.22 5.70 -17.29
N PRO A 313 -19.25 5.89 -18.63
CA PRO A 313 -18.28 6.72 -19.35
C PRO A 313 -18.36 8.21 -18.97
N GLU A 314 -19.54 8.73 -18.71
CA GLU A 314 -19.74 10.16 -18.36
C GLU A 314 -19.09 10.48 -17.00
N ARG A 315 -19.33 9.68 -15.96
CA ARG A 315 -18.71 9.87 -14.66
C ARG A 315 -17.20 9.68 -14.68
N SER A 316 -16.72 8.69 -15.45
CA SER A 316 -15.29 8.37 -15.56
C SER A 316 -14.47 9.48 -16.24
N GLN A 317 -15.12 10.33 -17.04
CA GLN A 317 -14.52 11.50 -17.68
C GLN A 317 -14.83 12.82 -16.96
N GLY A 318 -15.70 12.82 -15.96
CA GLY A 318 -16.21 14.04 -15.31
C GLY A 318 -16.13 14.02 -13.78
N ASP A 319 -17.20 13.61 -13.13
CA ASP A 319 -17.41 13.82 -11.70
C ASP A 319 -16.63 12.84 -10.80
N LEU A 320 -16.32 11.64 -11.29
CA LEU A 320 -15.50 10.68 -10.55
C LEU A 320 -14.03 11.09 -10.60
N ALA A 321 -13.46 11.48 -9.45
CA ALA A 321 -12.07 11.88 -9.42
C ALA A 321 -11.13 10.66 -9.42
N LEU A 322 -10.23 10.56 -10.39
CA LEU A 322 -9.18 9.55 -10.42
C LEU A 322 -7.84 10.16 -10.02
N VAL A 323 -7.12 9.49 -9.13
CA VAL A 323 -5.79 9.90 -8.66
C VAL A 323 -4.82 8.74 -8.85
N ALA A 324 -3.70 8.98 -9.52
CA ALA A 324 -2.61 8.03 -9.69
C ALA A 324 -1.39 8.48 -8.89
N THR A 325 -0.97 7.70 -7.91
CA THR A 325 0.07 8.08 -6.96
C THR A 325 1.44 7.46 -7.21
N LYS A 326 1.54 6.46 -8.09
CA LYS A 326 2.82 5.80 -8.38
C LYS A 326 3.85 6.67 -9.12
N GLY A 327 3.39 7.76 -9.75
CA GLY A 327 4.28 8.79 -10.28
C GLY A 327 5.11 9.51 -9.21
N TYR A 328 4.68 9.47 -7.95
CA TYR A 328 5.38 10.05 -6.80
C TYR A 328 6.45 9.14 -6.22
N THR A 329 6.08 7.90 -5.95
CA THR A 329 6.83 6.96 -5.09
C THR A 329 7.43 5.79 -5.85
N GLY A 330 7.06 5.60 -7.11
CA GLY A 330 7.20 4.31 -7.75
C GLY A 330 6.20 3.30 -7.18
N HIS A 331 6.25 2.08 -7.67
CA HIS A 331 5.43 0.99 -7.19
C HIS A 331 6.10 0.30 -6.00
N MET A 332 5.57 0.46 -4.81
CA MET A 332 6.09 -0.11 -3.55
C MET A 332 5.63 -1.57 -3.34
N LEU A 333 5.37 -2.29 -4.41
CA LEU A 333 5.04 -3.72 -4.41
C LEU A 333 3.94 -4.07 -3.38
N GLY A 334 4.22 -4.98 -2.44
CA GLY A 334 3.27 -5.38 -1.41
C GLY A 334 2.95 -4.30 -0.37
N ALA A 335 3.80 -3.29 -0.20
CA ALA A 335 3.55 -2.14 0.68
C ALA A 335 2.64 -1.06 0.06
N ALA A 336 2.40 -1.11 -1.26
CA ALA A 336 1.71 -0.05 -1.99
C ALA A 336 0.29 0.22 -1.46
N GLY A 337 -0.53 -0.80 -1.28
CA GLY A 337 -1.94 -0.64 -0.90
C GLY A 337 -2.15 0.07 0.44
N ALA A 338 -1.31 -0.22 1.45
CA ALA A 338 -1.39 0.45 2.75
C ALA A 338 -0.92 1.92 2.66
N THR A 339 0.13 2.20 1.90
CA THR A 339 0.60 3.58 1.69
C THR A 339 -0.43 4.40 0.93
N GLU A 340 -1.05 3.82 -0.08
CA GLU A 340 -2.12 4.46 -0.86
C GLU A 340 -3.38 4.68 0.00
N ALA A 341 -3.68 3.78 0.95
CA ALA A 341 -4.74 4.00 1.93
C ALA A 341 -4.44 5.20 2.85
N VAL A 342 -3.17 5.43 3.23
CA VAL A 342 -2.76 6.64 3.97
C VAL A 342 -2.96 7.89 3.11
N PHE A 343 -2.65 7.86 1.82
CA PHE A 343 -2.89 8.99 0.90
C PHE A 343 -4.38 9.31 0.77
N VAL A 344 -5.22 8.28 0.64
CA VAL A 344 -6.68 8.41 0.61
C VAL A 344 -7.20 9.02 1.92
N LEU A 345 -6.77 8.49 3.07
CA LEU A 345 -7.14 8.99 4.37
C LEU A 345 -6.79 10.48 4.52
N ALA A 346 -5.58 10.87 4.14
CA ALA A 346 -5.14 12.27 4.17
C ALA A 346 -5.94 13.16 3.20
N SER A 347 -6.32 12.64 2.03
CA SER A 347 -7.20 13.36 1.07
C SER A 347 -8.56 13.66 1.69
N ILE A 348 -9.18 12.68 2.35
CA ILE A 348 -10.46 12.87 3.06
C ILE A 348 -10.31 13.92 4.18
N GLN A 349 -9.33 13.75 5.06
CA GLN A 349 -9.12 14.64 6.22
C GLN A 349 -8.81 16.09 5.82
N ARG A 350 -7.99 16.28 4.79
CA ARG A 350 -7.58 17.62 4.33
C ARG A 350 -8.56 18.25 3.33
N SER A 351 -9.55 17.49 2.86
CA SER A 351 -10.46 17.88 1.75
C SER A 351 -9.67 18.36 0.54
N LEU A 352 -8.60 17.63 0.20
CA LEU A 352 -7.69 17.91 -0.90
C LEU A 352 -7.56 16.70 -1.82
N LEU A 353 -7.64 16.93 -3.11
CA LEU A 353 -7.38 15.94 -4.16
C LEU A 353 -5.95 16.15 -4.68
N PRO A 354 -5.01 15.23 -4.44
CA PRO A 354 -3.65 15.38 -4.95
C PRO A 354 -3.58 15.27 -6.48
N ALA A 355 -2.55 15.84 -7.06
CA ALA A 355 -2.28 15.71 -8.48
C ALA A 355 -1.85 14.27 -8.83
N GLY A 356 -2.10 13.80 -10.03
CA GLY A 356 -1.45 12.61 -10.60
C GLY A 356 -0.13 13.02 -11.25
N VAL A 357 0.98 12.89 -10.54
CA VAL A 357 2.29 13.28 -11.05
C VAL A 357 2.74 12.34 -12.17
N GLY A 358 3.10 12.92 -13.31
CA GLY A 358 3.49 12.18 -14.53
C GLY A 358 2.34 11.76 -15.43
N CYS A 359 1.08 12.03 -15.08
CA CYS A 359 -0.07 11.67 -15.91
C CYS A 359 -0.23 12.53 -17.17
N ASP A 360 0.52 13.60 -17.32
CA ASP A 360 0.45 14.49 -18.49
C ASP A 360 1.47 14.07 -19.58
N PRO A 361 1.05 14.03 -20.87
CA PRO A 361 -0.31 14.17 -21.38
C PRO A 361 -1.15 12.91 -21.15
N ILE A 362 -2.39 13.06 -20.71
CA ILE A 362 -3.32 11.92 -20.53
C ILE A 362 -3.57 11.21 -21.86
N ASP A 363 -3.57 9.87 -21.81
CA ASP A 363 -3.97 9.05 -22.96
C ASP A 363 -5.49 9.08 -23.13
N ALA A 364 -5.97 9.89 -24.08
CA ALA A 364 -7.40 10.04 -24.38
C ALA A 364 -8.07 8.71 -24.78
N SER A 365 -7.32 7.73 -25.29
CA SER A 365 -7.87 6.42 -25.71
C SER A 365 -8.36 5.60 -24.52
N LEU A 366 -7.89 5.89 -23.31
CA LEU A 366 -8.33 5.23 -22.07
C LEU A 366 -9.77 5.61 -21.69
N GLY A 367 -10.26 6.75 -22.13
CA GLY A 367 -11.64 7.21 -21.88
C GLY A 367 -11.92 7.49 -20.40
N VAL A 368 -10.91 7.84 -19.62
CA VAL A 368 -11.00 8.27 -18.22
C VAL A 368 -10.21 9.56 -18.02
N HIS A 369 -10.56 10.34 -17.00
CA HIS A 369 -9.86 11.57 -16.66
C HIS A 369 -9.17 11.46 -15.29
N VAL A 370 -7.83 11.46 -15.28
CA VAL A 370 -7.02 11.47 -14.06
C VAL A 370 -6.73 12.92 -13.66
N ASN A 371 -6.88 13.21 -12.37
CA ASN A 371 -6.64 14.55 -11.84
C ASN A 371 -5.15 14.93 -11.95
N GLN A 372 -4.85 16.05 -12.61
CA GLN A 372 -3.49 16.49 -12.88
C GLN A 372 -3.01 17.63 -11.96
N THR A 373 -3.89 18.21 -11.16
CA THR A 373 -3.57 19.37 -10.32
C THR A 373 -4.11 19.19 -8.92
N LEU A 374 -3.43 19.78 -7.93
CA LEU A 374 -3.97 19.86 -6.58
C LEU A 374 -5.28 20.66 -6.60
N ARG A 375 -6.34 20.10 -6.04
CA ARG A 375 -7.65 20.76 -5.94
C ARG A 375 -8.27 20.61 -4.56
N ALA A 376 -8.98 21.62 -4.10
CA ALA A 376 -9.90 21.48 -2.96
C ALA A 376 -11.07 20.58 -3.38
N ARG A 377 -11.29 19.49 -2.67
CA ARG A 377 -12.40 18.56 -2.87
C ARG A 377 -12.66 17.76 -1.61
N ALA A 378 -13.84 17.90 -1.05
CA ALA A 378 -14.30 17.10 0.07
C ALA A 378 -14.83 15.75 -0.43
N SER A 379 -13.93 14.78 -0.64
CA SER A 379 -14.31 13.40 -0.97
C SER A 379 -14.79 12.69 0.29
N GLN A 380 -15.98 12.07 0.21
CA GLN A 380 -16.59 11.36 1.35
C GLN A 380 -16.37 9.86 1.27
N ARG A 381 -16.28 9.29 0.06
CA ARG A 381 -16.16 7.85 -0.18
C ARG A 381 -15.14 7.59 -1.28
N VAL A 382 -14.04 6.97 -0.91
CA VAL A 382 -12.87 6.81 -1.78
C VAL A 382 -12.45 5.35 -1.86
N LEU A 383 -12.40 4.81 -3.07
CA LEU A 383 -11.81 3.50 -3.36
C LEU A 383 -10.29 3.62 -3.53
N SER A 384 -9.55 2.63 -3.05
CA SER A 384 -8.13 2.44 -3.35
C SER A 384 -7.91 1.06 -3.94
N ASN A 385 -7.43 1.00 -5.17
CA ASN A 385 -7.26 -0.23 -5.94
C ASN A 385 -5.83 -0.77 -5.85
N SER A 386 -5.69 -2.07 -5.67
CA SER A 386 -4.43 -2.78 -5.84
C SER A 386 -4.65 -4.01 -6.71
N LEU A 387 -4.10 -3.96 -7.93
CA LEU A 387 -4.22 -5.02 -8.95
C LEU A 387 -2.87 -5.71 -9.10
N ALA A 388 -2.82 -7.01 -8.84
CA ALA A 388 -1.54 -7.70 -8.72
C ALA A 388 -1.28 -8.70 -9.83
N PHE A 389 -0.02 -8.92 -10.15
CA PHE A 389 0.42 -10.11 -10.88
C PHE A 389 -0.10 -11.37 -10.20
N GLY A 390 -0.41 -12.40 -11.00
CA GLY A 390 -1.18 -13.55 -10.54
C GLY A 390 -2.69 -13.32 -10.55
N GLY A 391 -3.15 -12.11 -10.94
CA GLY A 391 -4.57 -11.75 -11.03
C GLY A 391 -5.25 -11.52 -9.68
N SER A 392 -4.49 -11.34 -8.60
CA SER A 392 -5.03 -11.11 -7.26
C SER A 392 -5.36 -9.64 -7.06
N ASN A 393 -6.64 -9.27 -7.00
CA ASN A 393 -7.11 -7.90 -6.92
C ASN A 393 -7.75 -7.59 -5.57
N VAL A 394 -7.65 -6.35 -5.14
CA VAL A 394 -8.34 -5.82 -3.97
C VAL A 394 -8.68 -4.34 -4.18
N SER A 395 -9.86 -3.95 -3.74
CA SER A 395 -10.28 -2.56 -3.56
C SER A 395 -10.63 -2.32 -2.10
N VAL A 396 -10.06 -1.28 -1.52
CA VAL A 396 -10.33 -0.83 -0.14
C VAL A 396 -11.18 0.43 -0.22
N LEU A 397 -12.33 0.45 0.43
CA LEU A 397 -13.22 1.59 0.49
C LEU A 397 -13.08 2.28 1.85
N LEU A 398 -12.57 3.50 1.83
CA LEU A 398 -12.49 4.39 2.98
C LEU A 398 -13.51 5.52 2.84
N GLY A 399 -14.01 6.01 3.96
CA GLY A 399 -14.94 7.13 3.94
C GLY A 399 -14.85 8.00 5.18
N ALA A 400 -15.32 9.24 5.05
CA ALA A 400 -15.51 10.12 6.19
C ALA A 400 -16.54 9.52 7.15
N SER A 401 -16.30 9.65 8.45
CA SER A 401 -17.29 9.32 9.49
C SER A 401 -18.47 10.28 9.42
N GLU A 402 -19.68 9.74 9.61
CA GLU A 402 -20.92 10.56 9.67
C GLU A 402 -21.06 11.24 11.00
#